data_af5a222fe72eb0b70a7ee31595b33f72
#
_entry.id   af5a222fe72eb0b70a7ee31595b33f72
#
_cell.length_a   1.000
_cell.length_b   1.000
_cell.length_c   1.000
_cell.angle_alpha   90.00
_cell.angle_beta   90.00
_cell.angle_gamma   90.00
#
_symmetry.space_group_name_H-M   'P 1'
#
loop_
_entity.id
_entity.type
_entity.pdbx_description
1 polymer ?
#
loop_
_entity_poly.entity_id
_entity_poly.type
_entity_poly.pdbx_seq_one_letter_code
_entity_poly.pdbx_strand_id
1 'polypeptide(L)'
;MWCTSCHTAFDWRTGQIENGRIHNPHFIEFKKKTMMSREHGDIPCGGIPTFKELREHGAPNTILRHAVMIYQVERDLMFMDTQPPDNIQLRISYMLNEMTEDYFKILLQRQEKYIDKLVDISHIFEMITNTGGDLLRQYMIEPQRYHEIVDILTNLIEYSNETFEVIRKRYNSAVPRKIFV
;
A
#
# COMPACT_ATOMS: atom_id res chain seq x y z
N MET A 1 -24.36 5.56 -3.24
CA MET A 1 -24.09 6.30 -1.97
C MET A 1 -24.77 5.60 -0.81
N TRP A 2 -24.29 5.82 0.42
CA TRP A 2 -24.91 5.29 1.63
C TRP A 2 -25.11 6.41 2.64
N CYS A 3 -26.31 6.50 3.18
CA CYS A 3 -26.68 7.54 4.16
C CYS A 3 -26.23 7.11 5.57
N THR A 4 -25.42 7.91 6.23
CA THR A 4 -24.93 7.64 7.60
C THR A 4 -26.02 7.83 8.67
N SER A 5 -27.11 8.54 8.35
CA SER A 5 -28.20 8.82 9.30
C SER A 5 -29.31 7.78 9.26
N CYS A 6 -29.76 7.37 8.07
CA CYS A 6 -30.82 6.37 7.92
C CYS A 6 -30.32 4.99 7.48
N HIS A 7 -29.04 4.84 7.25
CA HIS A 7 -28.37 3.58 6.87
C HIS A 7 -28.88 2.94 5.57
N THR A 8 -29.44 3.76 4.67
CA THR A 8 -30.00 3.31 3.40
C THR A 8 -29.03 3.60 2.26
N ALA A 9 -28.83 2.63 1.37
CA ALA A 9 -28.11 2.83 0.13
C ALA A 9 -29.01 3.41 -0.94
N PHE A 10 -28.49 4.32 -1.74
CA PHE A 10 -29.25 4.96 -2.81
C PHE A 10 -28.32 5.42 -3.95
N ASP A 11 -28.87 5.44 -5.17
CA ASP A 11 -28.21 6.05 -6.31
C ASP A 11 -28.26 7.57 -6.20
N TRP A 12 -27.10 8.23 -6.27
CA TRP A 12 -26.99 9.68 -6.10
C TRP A 12 -27.71 10.48 -7.19
N ARG A 13 -27.79 9.94 -8.43
CA ARG A 13 -28.38 10.65 -9.56
C ARG A 13 -29.90 10.55 -9.58
N THR A 14 -30.43 9.37 -9.21
CA THR A 14 -31.85 9.06 -9.30
C THR A 14 -32.59 9.17 -7.98
N GLY A 15 -31.85 9.12 -6.85
CA GLY A 15 -32.43 9.05 -5.52
C GLY A 15 -33.09 7.71 -5.19
N GLN A 16 -33.02 6.73 -6.08
CA GLN A 16 -33.64 5.42 -5.86
C GLN A 16 -32.85 4.60 -4.86
N ILE A 17 -33.56 3.83 -4.03
CA ILE A 17 -32.96 2.91 -3.07
C ILE A 17 -32.30 1.76 -3.81
N GLU A 18 -31.04 1.51 -3.50
CA GLU A 18 -30.23 0.43 -4.05
C GLU A 18 -30.11 -0.72 -3.04
N ASN A 19 -30.46 -1.93 -3.47
CA ASN A 19 -30.33 -3.14 -2.68
C ASN A 19 -29.09 -3.98 -3.05
N GLY A 20 -28.20 -3.40 -3.88
CA GLY A 20 -26.97 -4.04 -4.35
C GLY A 20 -25.82 -4.00 -3.33
N ARG A 21 -24.66 -4.57 -3.72
CA ARG A 21 -23.44 -4.52 -2.92
C ARG A 21 -22.97 -3.06 -2.77
N ILE A 22 -22.84 -2.61 -1.53
CA ILE A 22 -22.39 -1.27 -1.21
C ILE A 22 -20.89 -1.31 -0.96
N HIS A 23 -20.12 -0.70 -1.87
CA HIS A 23 -18.69 -0.51 -1.68
C HIS A 23 -18.41 0.90 -1.15
N ASN A 24 -18.67 1.12 0.15
CA ASN A 24 -18.46 2.39 0.82
C ASN A 24 -17.69 2.15 2.14
N PRO A 25 -16.54 2.81 2.36
CA PRO A 25 -15.74 2.66 3.58
C PRO A 25 -16.53 2.91 4.86
N HIS A 26 -17.39 3.92 4.88
CA HIS A 26 -18.24 4.23 6.05
C HIS A 26 -19.31 3.16 6.34
N PHE A 27 -19.86 2.54 5.30
CA PHE A 27 -20.75 1.40 5.46
C PHE A 27 -20.03 0.18 6.07
N ILE A 28 -18.81 -0.08 5.60
CA ILE A 28 -17.98 -1.16 6.12
C ILE A 28 -17.61 -0.92 7.59
N GLU A 29 -17.24 0.31 7.92
CA GLU A 29 -16.96 0.71 9.31
C GLU A 29 -18.19 0.58 10.21
N PHE A 30 -19.36 1.01 9.74
CA PHE A 30 -20.63 0.83 10.44
C PHE A 30 -20.94 -0.65 10.68
N LYS A 31 -20.83 -1.50 9.65
CA LYS A 31 -20.99 -2.97 9.80
C LYS A 31 -20.03 -3.55 10.84
N LYS A 32 -18.78 -3.12 10.86
CA LYS A 32 -17.79 -3.56 11.87
C LYS A 32 -18.21 -3.15 13.29
N LYS A 33 -18.70 -1.93 13.49
CA LYS A 33 -19.14 -1.41 14.79
C LYS A 33 -20.43 -2.07 15.31
N THR A 34 -21.34 -2.44 14.41
CA THR A 34 -22.63 -3.06 14.77
C THR A 34 -22.57 -4.58 14.92
N MET A 35 -21.39 -5.21 14.81
CA MET A 35 -21.19 -6.67 14.88
C MET A 35 -22.12 -7.49 13.95
N MET A 36 -22.58 -6.89 12.86
CA MET A 36 -23.38 -7.63 11.88
C MET A 36 -22.50 -8.68 11.20
N SER A 37 -23.00 -9.93 11.10
CA SER A 37 -22.32 -11.00 10.37
C SER A 37 -22.12 -10.59 8.91
N ARG A 38 -20.94 -10.88 8.38
CA ARG A 38 -20.64 -10.63 6.96
C ARG A 38 -21.52 -11.50 6.08
N GLU A 39 -21.96 -10.95 4.96
CA GLU A 39 -22.65 -11.71 3.94
C GLU A 39 -21.68 -12.62 3.19
N HIS A 40 -22.19 -13.74 2.68
CA HIS A 40 -21.37 -14.67 1.90
C HIS A 40 -20.85 -13.97 0.64
N GLY A 41 -19.53 -13.85 0.50
CA GLY A 41 -18.85 -13.17 -0.60
C GLY A 41 -18.41 -11.73 -0.31
N ASP A 42 -18.59 -11.23 0.90
CA ASP A 42 -17.94 -9.99 1.33
C ASP A 42 -16.42 -10.22 1.47
N ILE A 43 -15.63 -9.52 0.67
CA ILE A 43 -14.17 -9.50 0.84
C ILE A 43 -13.85 -8.66 2.08
N PRO A 44 -13.18 -9.20 3.09
CA PRO A 44 -12.77 -8.42 4.24
C PRO A 44 -11.81 -7.29 3.82
N CYS A 45 -12.25 -6.03 3.86
CA CYS A 45 -11.34 -4.90 3.82
C CYS A 45 -10.56 -4.84 5.15
N GLY A 46 -9.55 -5.66 5.30
CA GLY A 46 -8.85 -5.85 6.57
C GLY A 46 -7.35 -5.95 6.47
N GLY A 47 -6.77 -5.35 5.42
CA GLY A 47 -5.33 -5.45 5.21
C GLY A 47 -4.88 -6.86 4.82
N ILE A 48 -3.61 -7.14 4.97
CA ILE A 48 -3.02 -8.44 4.64
C ILE A 48 -3.59 -9.52 5.57
N PRO A 49 -4.08 -10.68 5.06
CA PRO A 49 -4.59 -11.76 5.91
C PRO A 49 -3.45 -12.35 6.75
N THR A 50 -3.71 -12.64 8.01
CA THR A 50 -2.69 -13.19 8.90
C THR A 50 -2.20 -14.57 8.43
N PHE A 51 -0.97 -14.91 8.79
CA PHE A 51 -0.39 -16.21 8.46
C PHE A 51 -1.21 -17.37 9.02
N LYS A 52 -1.87 -17.17 10.17
CA LYS A 52 -2.78 -18.13 10.79
C LYS A 52 -4.03 -18.32 9.93
N GLU A 53 -4.66 -17.23 9.51
CA GLU A 53 -5.83 -17.28 8.62
C GLU A 53 -5.53 -18.05 7.33
N LEU A 54 -4.40 -17.75 6.68
CA LEU A 54 -4.00 -18.44 5.45
C LEU A 54 -3.78 -19.93 5.67
N ARG A 55 -3.16 -20.34 6.78
CA ARG A 55 -2.96 -21.76 7.11
C ARG A 55 -4.27 -22.48 7.41
N GLU A 56 -5.17 -21.86 8.13
CA GLU A 56 -6.50 -22.44 8.44
C GLU A 56 -7.33 -22.65 7.17
N HIS A 57 -7.10 -21.83 6.12
CA HIS A 57 -7.69 -22.01 4.78
C HIS A 57 -6.88 -22.97 3.88
N GLY A 58 -5.89 -23.65 4.42
CA GLY A 58 -5.11 -24.65 3.66
C GLY A 58 -4.20 -24.05 2.58
N ALA A 59 -3.74 -22.80 2.75
CA ALA A 59 -2.90 -22.12 1.77
C ALA A 59 -1.60 -22.89 1.49
N PRO A 60 -1.27 -23.15 0.22
CA PRO A 60 -0.03 -23.81 -0.17
C PRO A 60 1.19 -22.92 0.11
N ASN A 61 2.36 -23.53 0.19
CA ASN A 61 3.60 -22.84 0.51
C ASN A 61 3.91 -21.65 -0.40
N THR A 62 3.49 -21.71 -1.67
CA THR A 62 3.67 -20.59 -2.62
C THR A 62 2.91 -19.35 -2.15
N ILE A 63 1.64 -19.48 -1.78
CA ILE A 63 0.83 -18.38 -1.23
C ILE A 63 1.45 -17.85 0.08
N LEU A 64 1.90 -18.76 0.95
CA LEU A 64 2.53 -18.36 2.22
C LEU A 64 3.84 -17.59 2.00
N ARG A 65 4.63 -17.92 0.97
CA ARG A 65 5.84 -17.16 0.61
C ARG A 65 5.50 -15.75 0.12
N HIS A 66 4.48 -15.61 -0.76
CA HIS A 66 4.00 -14.29 -1.17
C HIS A 66 3.51 -13.47 0.02
N ALA A 67 2.77 -14.08 0.93
CA ALA A 67 2.32 -13.40 2.15
C ALA A 67 3.50 -12.89 3.00
N VAL A 68 4.52 -13.73 3.22
CA VAL A 68 5.74 -13.32 3.95
C VAL A 68 6.43 -12.14 3.27
N MET A 69 6.56 -12.18 1.94
CA MET A 69 7.15 -11.09 1.17
C MET A 69 6.32 -9.80 1.31
N ILE A 70 4.99 -9.87 1.18
CA ILE A 70 4.10 -8.70 1.32
C ILE A 70 4.21 -8.11 2.73
N TYR A 71 4.24 -8.94 3.79
CA TYR A 71 4.48 -8.49 5.16
C TYR A 71 5.84 -7.81 5.35
N GLN A 72 6.87 -8.31 4.68
CA GLN A 72 8.19 -7.68 4.71
C GLN A 72 8.13 -6.28 4.11
N VAL A 73 7.47 -6.13 2.95
CA VAL A 73 7.29 -4.84 2.27
C VAL A 73 6.45 -3.89 3.13
N GLU A 74 5.36 -4.36 3.75
CA GLU A 74 4.55 -3.56 4.66
C GLU A 74 5.38 -3.02 5.84
N ARG A 75 6.20 -3.86 6.42
CA ARG A 75 7.11 -3.46 7.51
C ARG A 75 8.11 -2.41 7.03
N ASP A 76 8.73 -2.63 5.88
CA ASP A 76 9.70 -1.68 5.33
C ASP A 76 9.04 -0.33 5.01
N LEU A 77 7.78 -0.33 4.53
CA LEU A 77 6.97 0.87 4.33
C LEU A 77 6.71 1.62 5.65
N MET A 78 6.38 0.91 6.74
CA MET A 78 6.10 1.50 8.05
C MET A 78 7.32 2.25 8.64
N PHE A 79 8.53 1.81 8.31
CA PHE A 79 9.76 2.45 8.78
C PHE A 79 10.32 3.49 7.82
N MET A 80 9.64 3.73 6.70
CA MET A 80 10.09 4.71 5.70
C MET A 80 9.65 6.12 6.11
N ASP A 81 10.61 6.98 6.41
CA ASP A 81 10.35 8.40 6.69
C ASP A 81 10.38 9.21 5.40
N THR A 82 9.19 9.58 4.93
CA THR A 82 8.99 10.39 3.73
C THR A 82 8.76 11.87 4.04
N GLN A 83 8.86 12.27 5.31
CA GLN A 83 8.65 13.65 5.71
C GLN A 83 9.85 14.53 5.33
N PRO A 84 9.60 15.77 4.90
CA PRO A 84 10.69 16.72 4.69
C PRO A 84 11.49 16.92 5.98
N PRO A 85 12.84 16.90 5.90
CA PRO A 85 13.67 17.10 7.07
C PRO A 85 13.53 18.53 7.60
N ASP A 86 13.68 18.68 8.91
CA ASP A 86 13.79 20.00 9.52
C ASP A 86 15.13 20.64 9.12
N ASN A 87 15.05 21.72 8.35
CA ASN A 87 16.21 22.43 7.83
C ASN A 87 16.66 23.62 8.74
N ILE A 88 16.20 23.68 10.00
CA ILE A 88 16.48 24.80 10.89
C ILE A 88 17.99 25.00 11.05
N GLN A 89 18.74 23.95 11.38
CA GLN A 89 20.19 24.03 11.57
C GLN A 89 20.93 24.49 10.29
N LEU A 90 20.51 23.97 9.15
CA LEU A 90 21.06 24.36 7.86
C LEU A 90 20.83 25.85 7.56
N ARG A 91 19.63 26.36 7.88
CA ARG A 91 19.29 27.78 7.74
C ARG A 91 20.08 28.68 8.69
N ILE A 92 20.26 28.23 9.94
CA ILE A 92 21.06 28.95 10.94
C ILE A 92 22.51 29.06 10.46
N SER A 93 23.14 27.96 10.02
CA SER A 93 24.52 27.99 9.51
C SER A 93 24.68 28.90 8.28
N TYR A 94 23.68 28.93 7.39
CA TYR A 94 23.67 29.88 6.27
C TYR A 94 23.57 31.34 6.75
N MET A 95 22.69 31.65 7.70
CA MET A 95 22.52 32.99 8.27
C MET A 95 23.76 33.47 9.04
N LEU A 96 24.52 32.56 9.63
CA LEU A 96 25.79 32.86 10.30
C LEU A 96 26.98 33.00 9.31
N ASN A 97 26.74 32.90 8.01
CA ASN A 97 27.77 32.93 6.96
C ASN A 97 28.80 31.78 7.07
N GLU A 98 28.43 30.64 7.66
CA GLU A 98 29.29 29.46 7.75
C GLU A 98 29.34 28.67 6.42
N MET A 99 28.47 28.99 5.49
CA MET A 99 28.43 28.41 4.14
C MET A 99 28.00 29.42 3.08
N THR A 100 28.39 29.13 1.83
CA THR A 100 27.98 29.94 0.68
C THR A 100 26.54 29.65 0.28
N GLU A 101 25.87 30.58 -0.39
CA GLU A 101 24.54 30.45 -0.92
C GLU A 101 24.43 29.25 -1.87
N ASP A 102 25.40 29.07 -2.75
CA ASP A 102 25.41 27.93 -3.70
C ASP A 102 25.51 26.57 -3.00
N TYR A 103 26.34 26.51 -1.95
CA TYR A 103 26.43 25.25 -1.18
C TYR A 103 25.16 24.98 -0.41
N PHE A 104 24.51 25.98 0.18
CA PHE A 104 23.22 25.88 0.82
C PHE A 104 22.15 25.34 -0.14
N LYS A 105 22.05 25.89 -1.36
CA LYS A 105 21.13 25.43 -2.41
C LYS A 105 21.38 23.97 -2.79
N ILE A 106 22.64 23.57 -2.94
CA ILE A 106 23.01 22.20 -3.26
C ILE A 106 22.55 21.21 -2.17
N LEU A 107 22.71 21.59 -0.89
CA LEU A 107 22.27 20.73 0.22
C LEU A 107 20.75 20.58 0.24
N LEU A 108 19.98 21.65 0.07
CA LEU A 108 18.53 21.61 -0.01
C LEU A 108 18.05 20.72 -1.18
N GLN A 109 18.62 20.89 -2.37
CA GLN A 109 18.28 20.08 -3.53
C GLN A 109 18.59 18.60 -3.35
N ARG A 110 19.69 18.27 -2.65
CA ARG A 110 20.02 16.87 -2.34
C ARG A 110 19.01 16.25 -1.39
N GLN A 111 18.58 16.99 -0.38
CA GLN A 111 17.56 16.55 0.56
C GLN A 111 16.22 16.34 -0.15
N GLU A 112 15.77 17.29 -0.95
CA GLU A 112 14.55 17.21 -1.74
C GLU A 112 14.55 15.98 -2.65
N LYS A 113 15.60 15.81 -3.47
CA LYS A 113 15.75 14.62 -4.32
C LYS A 113 15.75 13.30 -3.55
N TYR A 114 16.29 13.30 -2.33
CA TYR A 114 16.28 12.12 -1.49
C TYR A 114 14.86 11.77 -1.02
N ILE A 115 14.10 12.78 -0.56
CA ILE A 115 12.70 12.59 -0.14
C ILE A 115 11.82 12.19 -1.32
N ASP A 116 11.94 12.86 -2.46
CA ASP A 116 11.19 12.51 -3.68
C ASP A 116 11.41 11.04 -4.07
N LYS A 117 12.66 10.57 -3.98
CA LYS A 117 12.97 9.17 -4.22
C LYS A 117 12.29 8.24 -3.21
N LEU A 118 12.27 8.60 -1.92
CA LEU A 118 11.60 7.79 -0.89
C LEU A 118 10.09 7.76 -1.11
N VAL A 119 9.49 8.87 -1.50
CA VAL A 119 8.07 8.96 -1.86
C VAL A 119 7.75 8.07 -3.06
N ASP A 120 8.56 8.11 -4.12
CA ASP A 120 8.37 7.22 -5.28
C ASP A 120 8.47 5.74 -4.89
N ILE A 121 9.38 5.38 -3.98
CA ILE A 121 9.53 4.01 -3.46
C ILE A 121 8.33 3.62 -2.57
N SER A 122 7.86 4.53 -1.71
CA SER A 122 6.73 4.26 -0.82
C SER A 122 5.45 3.94 -1.60
N HIS A 123 5.20 4.64 -2.71
CA HIS A 123 4.06 4.35 -3.58
C HIS A 123 4.10 2.94 -4.18
N ILE A 124 5.31 2.43 -4.53
CA ILE A 124 5.44 1.04 -4.99
C ILE A 124 5.15 0.07 -3.85
N PHE A 125 5.67 0.34 -2.67
CA PHE A 125 5.41 -0.51 -1.49
C PHE A 125 3.93 -0.51 -1.13
N GLU A 126 3.25 0.63 -1.17
CA GLU A 126 1.79 0.73 -0.98
C GLU A 126 1.02 -0.08 -2.02
N MET A 127 1.43 -0.01 -3.28
CA MET A 127 0.83 -0.81 -4.34
C MET A 127 0.99 -2.31 -4.07
N ILE A 128 2.19 -2.77 -3.68
CA ILE A 128 2.44 -4.18 -3.38
C ILE A 128 1.60 -4.63 -2.18
N THR A 129 1.57 -3.85 -1.10
CA THR A 129 0.86 -4.22 0.13
C THR A 129 -0.64 -4.23 -0.05
N ASN A 130 -1.20 -3.23 -0.72
CA ASN A 130 -2.64 -3.14 -0.95
C ASN A 130 -3.11 -4.20 -1.95
N THR A 131 -2.51 -4.23 -3.15
CA THR A 131 -2.91 -5.20 -4.19
C THR A 131 -2.60 -6.64 -3.77
N GLY A 132 -1.43 -6.87 -3.18
CA GLY A 132 -1.03 -8.20 -2.69
C GLY A 132 -1.93 -8.68 -1.54
N GLY A 133 -2.29 -7.79 -0.61
CA GLY A 133 -3.24 -8.09 0.47
C GLY A 133 -4.61 -8.48 -0.07
N ASP A 134 -5.13 -7.73 -1.05
CA ASP A 134 -6.42 -8.01 -1.70
C ASP A 134 -6.40 -9.36 -2.45
N LEU A 135 -5.33 -9.68 -3.17
CA LEU A 135 -5.16 -10.95 -3.86
C LEU A 135 -5.10 -12.15 -2.89
N LEU A 136 -4.40 -12.00 -1.76
CA LEU A 136 -4.38 -13.02 -0.72
C LEU A 136 -5.77 -13.23 -0.09
N ARG A 137 -6.53 -12.16 0.11
CA ARG A 137 -7.93 -12.23 0.57
C ARG A 137 -8.83 -12.90 -0.46
N GLN A 138 -8.65 -12.57 -1.73
CA GLN A 138 -9.39 -13.21 -2.82
C GLN A 138 -9.09 -14.71 -2.89
N TYR A 139 -7.84 -15.14 -2.69
CA TYR A 139 -7.49 -16.55 -2.58
C TYR A 139 -8.28 -17.27 -1.47
N MET A 140 -8.46 -16.64 -0.31
CA MET A 140 -9.21 -17.26 0.80
C MET A 140 -10.68 -17.46 0.47
N ILE A 141 -11.25 -16.64 -0.41
CA ILE A 141 -12.66 -16.74 -0.83
C ILE A 141 -12.82 -17.71 -2.00
N GLU A 142 -11.87 -17.70 -2.94
CA GLU A 142 -11.91 -18.48 -4.18
C GLU A 142 -10.60 -19.27 -4.36
N PRO A 143 -10.35 -20.32 -3.53
CA PRO A 143 -9.10 -21.10 -3.59
C PRO A 143 -8.89 -21.80 -4.94
N GLN A 144 -9.97 -22.08 -5.70
CA GLN A 144 -9.91 -22.67 -7.03
C GLN A 144 -9.18 -21.79 -8.05
N ARG A 145 -9.08 -20.47 -7.82
CA ARG A 145 -8.33 -19.53 -8.67
C ARG A 145 -6.84 -19.44 -8.31
N TYR A 146 -6.33 -20.41 -7.58
CA TYR A 146 -4.95 -20.43 -7.09
C TYR A 146 -3.90 -20.07 -8.16
N HIS A 147 -3.94 -20.71 -9.33
CA HIS A 147 -2.95 -20.47 -10.38
C HIS A 147 -3.00 -19.04 -10.90
N GLU A 148 -4.20 -18.53 -11.17
CA GLU A 148 -4.41 -17.16 -11.63
C GLU A 148 -3.90 -16.14 -10.60
N ILE A 149 -4.21 -16.35 -9.32
CA ILE A 149 -3.79 -15.44 -8.24
C ILE A 149 -2.26 -15.45 -8.09
N VAL A 150 -1.63 -16.62 -8.16
CA VAL A 150 -0.15 -16.72 -8.11
C VAL A 150 0.50 -16.02 -9.30
N ASP A 151 -0.06 -16.16 -10.51
CA ASP A 151 0.44 -15.49 -11.70
C ASP A 151 0.31 -13.96 -11.58
N ILE A 152 -0.81 -13.45 -11.06
CA ILE A 152 -1.01 -12.02 -10.83
C ILE A 152 -0.02 -11.50 -9.76
N LEU A 153 0.18 -12.23 -8.66
CA LEU A 153 1.15 -11.87 -7.61
C LEU A 153 2.57 -11.84 -8.17
N THR A 154 2.95 -12.80 -9.01
CA THR A 154 4.25 -12.84 -9.67
C THR A 154 4.45 -11.65 -10.59
N ASN A 155 3.46 -11.35 -11.44
CA ASN A 155 3.49 -10.18 -12.33
C ASN A 155 3.57 -8.85 -11.57
N LEU A 156 2.88 -8.74 -10.41
CA LEU A 156 2.97 -7.56 -9.54
C LEU A 156 4.39 -7.33 -9.03
N ILE A 157 5.09 -8.41 -8.66
CA ILE A 157 6.47 -8.35 -8.18
C ILE A 157 7.42 -7.97 -9.32
N GLU A 158 7.26 -8.57 -10.51
CA GLU A 158 8.08 -8.26 -11.68
C GLU A 158 7.92 -6.79 -12.08
N TYR A 159 6.69 -6.30 -12.20
CA TYR A 159 6.40 -4.89 -12.47
C TYR A 159 7.03 -3.96 -11.43
N SER A 160 6.95 -4.31 -10.14
CA SER A 160 7.54 -3.52 -9.07
C SER A 160 9.07 -3.46 -9.20
N ASN A 161 9.72 -4.58 -9.50
CA ASN A 161 11.16 -4.64 -9.72
C ASN A 161 11.60 -3.82 -10.94
N GLU A 162 10.85 -3.84 -12.04
CA GLU A 162 11.09 -3.00 -13.21
C GLU A 162 10.96 -1.50 -12.85
N THR A 163 9.95 -1.16 -12.07
CA THR A 163 9.72 0.22 -11.64
C THR A 163 10.83 0.71 -10.72
N PHE A 164 11.38 -0.12 -9.83
CA PHE A 164 12.57 0.23 -9.05
C PHE A 164 13.78 0.54 -9.93
N GLU A 165 13.97 -0.18 -11.05
CA GLU A 165 15.05 0.13 -11.98
C GLU A 165 14.83 1.49 -12.69
N VAL A 166 13.58 1.89 -12.94
CA VAL A 166 13.25 3.23 -13.47
C VAL A 166 13.62 4.30 -12.43
N ILE A 167 13.23 4.11 -11.16
CA ILE A 167 13.58 5.02 -10.06
C ILE A 167 15.10 5.11 -9.90
N ARG A 168 15.80 3.98 -9.91
CA ARG A 168 17.26 3.93 -9.83
C ARG A 168 17.93 4.79 -10.91
N LYS A 169 17.44 4.72 -12.13
CA LYS A 169 17.94 5.54 -13.25
C LYS A 169 17.60 7.02 -13.09
N ARG A 170 16.34 7.35 -12.67
CA ARG A 170 15.86 8.73 -12.48
C ARG A 170 16.70 9.48 -11.46
N TYR A 171 16.97 8.86 -10.31
CA TYR A 171 17.69 9.50 -9.21
C TYR A 171 19.19 9.22 -9.21
N ASN A 172 19.68 8.40 -10.12
CA ASN A 172 21.06 7.89 -10.16
C ASN A 172 21.56 7.45 -8.76
N SER A 173 20.73 6.67 -8.07
CA SER A 173 20.92 6.30 -6.67
C SER A 173 20.42 4.88 -6.40
N ALA A 174 20.95 4.25 -5.35
CA ALA A 174 20.48 2.94 -4.92
C ALA A 174 18.98 2.94 -4.57
N VAL A 175 18.32 1.85 -4.93
CA VAL A 175 16.93 1.53 -4.60
C VAL A 175 16.88 0.24 -3.77
N PRO A 176 15.72 -0.15 -3.20
CA PRO A 176 15.59 -1.45 -2.55
C PRO A 176 16.09 -2.60 -3.44
N ARG A 177 16.58 -3.66 -2.82
CA ARG A 177 16.97 -4.86 -3.56
C ARG A 177 15.74 -5.45 -4.24
N LYS A 178 15.98 -6.18 -5.34
CA LYS A 178 14.90 -6.92 -6.02
C LYS A 178 14.13 -7.78 -5.02
N ILE A 179 12.81 -7.71 -5.13
CA ILE A 179 11.89 -8.55 -4.35
C ILE A 179 11.82 -9.90 -5.03
N PHE A 180 12.01 -10.97 -4.27
CA PHE A 180 11.92 -12.36 -4.71
C PHE A 180 10.96 -13.14 -3.81
N VAL A 181 10.27 -14.13 -4.38
CA VAL A 181 9.40 -15.07 -3.67
C VAL A 181 9.96 -16.49 -3.69
#